data_1eabae18cc0b8fd8c49d133f330883f1
#
_entry.id   1eabae18cc0b8fd8c49d133f330883f1
#
_cell.length_a   1.000
_cell.length_b   1.000
_cell.length_c   1.000
_cell.angle_alpha   90.00
_cell.angle_beta   90.00
_cell.angle_gamma   90.00
#
_symmetry.space_group_name_H-M   'P 1'
#
loop_
_entity.id
_entity.type
_entity.pdbx_description
1 polymer ?
#
loop_
_entity_poly.entity_id
_entity_poly.type
_entity_poly.pdbx_seq_one_letter_code
_entity_poly.pdbx_strand_id
1 'polypeptide(L)'
;MVRFGIIGTSCISDKFVEALKTIKKCKVTAVYSRSVEKGDYFATKHDIETIYLSLEEMAESQKVDAVYIASPNGLHPSQAIKMMENGKHVICEKAIAPTVKELDEMIKTARENNVVLMEAMRPTLNPNFRIIKENLEKIGPVRGITASYCQYSSRYDNLKKGELTNIFDPKFSGGALYDIGVYPLYFTISMFGIPEEYMGGNYLVSSGADGYG
;
A
#
# COMPACT_ATOMS: atom_id res chain seq x y z
N MET A 1 -19.28 2.08 14.87
CA MET A 1 -17.84 1.81 15.07
C MET A 1 -17.41 0.96 13.90
N VAL A 2 -16.42 1.38 13.14
CA VAL A 2 -15.91 0.62 11.98
C VAL A 2 -14.93 -0.46 12.47
N ARG A 3 -15.17 -1.70 12.04
CA ARG A 3 -14.38 -2.87 12.42
C ARG A 3 -13.40 -3.21 11.29
N PHE A 4 -12.12 -3.09 11.56
CA PHE A 4 -11.07 -3.34 10.58
C PHE A 4 -10.52 -4.77 10.66
N GLY A 5 -10.36 -5.40 9.50
CA GLY A 5 -9.50 -6.56 9.30
C GLY A 5 -8.14 -6.13 8.74
N ILE A 6 -7.08 -6.80 9.16
CA ILE A 6 -5.71 -6.55 8.68
C ILE A 6 -5.29 -7.69 7.77
N ILE A 7 -4.84 -7.38 6.56
CA ILE A 7 -4.28 -8.33 5.59
C ILE A 7 -2.79 -8.04 5.44
N GLY A 8 -1.96 -8.93 6.00
CA GLY A 8 -0.51 -8.76 6.10
C GLY A 8 -0.06 -8.30 7.49
N THR A 9 1.02 -8.93 7.99
CA THR A 9 1.54 -8.77 9.37
C THR A 9 2.91 -8.09 9.38
N SER A 10 3.09 -7.06 8.56
CA SER A 10 4.35 -6.31 8.42
C SER A 10 4.43 -5.14 9.40
N CYS A 11 5.60 -4.51 9.50
CA CYS A 11 5.80 -3.34 10.35
C CYS A 11 4.89 -2.15 9.96
N ILE A 12 4.43 -2.05 8.72
CA ILE A 12 3.47 -1.01 8.34
C ILE A 12 2.08 -1.32 8.89
N SER A 13 1.71 -2.58 8.98
CA SER A 13 0.48 -3.01 9.64
C SER A 13 0.50 -2.69 11.13
N ASP A 14 1.64 -2.87 11.81
CA ASP A 14 1.81 -2.44 13.20
C ASP A 14 1.49 -0.95 13.37
N LYS A 15 2.09 -0.11 12.50
CA LYS A 15 1.87 1.34 12.53
C LYS A 15 0.43 1.73 12.27
N PHE A 16 -0.25 1.03 11.36
CA PHE A 16 -1.66 1.27 11.08
C PHE A 16 -2.53 0.94 12.29
N VAL A 17 -2.32 -0.22 12.92
CA VAL A 17 -3.05 -0.62 14.12
C VAL A 17 -2.85 0.37 15.25
N GLU A 18 -1.61 0.80 15.51
CA GLU A 18 -1.32 1.79 16.54
C GLU A 18 -1.99 3.15 16.25
N ALA A 19 -1.99 3.60 14.99
CA ALA A 19 -2.70 4.80 14.60
C ALA A 19 -4.21 4.65 14.81
N LEU A 20 -4.78 3.48 14.48
CA LEU A 20 -6.21 3.22 14.59
C LEU A 20 -6.68 3.23 16.05
N LYS A 21 -5.85 2.80 17.01
CA LYS A 21 -6.14 2.85 18.45
C LYS A 21 -6.43 4.28 18.96
N THR A 22 -5.93 5.29 18.26
CA THR A 22 -6.20 6.70 18.62
C THR A 22 -7.59 7.19 18.17
N ILE A 23 -8.30 6.41 17.35
CA ILE A 23 -9.58 6.78 16.73
C ILE A 23 -10.74 6.06 17.41
N LYS A 24 -11.49 6.76 18.26
CA LYS A 24 -12.60 6.20 19.05
C LYS A 24 -13.70 5.48 18.25
N LYS A 25 -13.83 5.79 16.95
CA LYS A 25 -14.88 5.24 16.08
C LYS A 25 -14.44 4.00 15.30
N CYS A 26 -13.20 3.54 15.50
CA CYS A 26 -12.64 2.39 14.78
C CYS A 26 -12.03 1.39 15.78
N LYS A 27 -12.00 0.12 15.38
CA LYS A 27 -11.23 -0.91 16.07
C LYS A 27 -10.75 -1.97 15.09
N VAL A 28 -9.63 -2.63 15.41
CA VAL A 28 -9.20 -3.84 14.69
C VAL A 28 -9.88 -5.03 15.35
N THR A 29 -10.55 -5.87 14.55
CA THR A 29 -11.28 -7.05 15.03
C THR A 29 -10.72 -8.35 14.51
N ALA A 30 -9.93 -8.28 13.43
CA ALA A 30 -9.44 -9.49 12.77
C ALA A 30 -8.09 -9.25 12.09
N VAL A 31 -7.32 -10.33 11.93
CA VAL A 31 -6.13 -10.37 11.08
C VAL A 31 -6.19 -11.61 10.18
N TYR A 32 -5.79 -11.44 8.92
CA TYR A 32 -5.52 -12.54 8.01
C TYR A 32 -4.02 -12.79 7.92
N SER A 33 -3.62 -14.04 8.06
CA SER A 33 -2.26 -14.49 7.85
C SER A 33 -2.24 -15.86 7.19
N ARG A 34 -1.31 -16.09 6.25
CA ARG A 34 -1.06 -17.41 5.65
C ARG A 34 -0.34 -18.38 6.61
N SER A 35 0.24 -17.85 7.68
CA SER A 35 0.95 -18.61 8.71
C SER A 35 0.22 -18.43 10.03
N VAL A 36 -0.18 -19.53 10.65
CA VAL A 36 -0.79 -19.54 12.00
C VAL A 36 0.12 -18.81 12.99
N GLU A 37 1.39 -19.16 13.04
CA GLU A 37 2.36 -18.58 13.97
C GLU A 37 2.48 -17.06 13.84
N LYS A 38 2.57 -16.54 12.59
CA LYS A 38 2.63 -15.08 12.35
C LYS A 38 1.31 -14.40 12.67
N GLY A 39 0.20 -15.07 12.41
CA GLY A 39 -1.14 -14.60 12.77
C GLY A 39 -1.30 -14.47 14.27
N ASP A 40 -0.95 -15.51 15.02
CA ASP A 40 -1.01 -15.57 16.48
C ASP A 40 -0.11 -14.51 17.12
N TYR A 41 1.13 -14.37 16.62
CA TYR A 41 2.05 -13.35 17.11
C TYR A 41 1.48 -11.94 16.93
N PHE A 42 0.98 -11.63 15.73
CA PHE A 42 0.41 -10.32 15.44
C PHE A 42 -0.87 -10.04 16.23
N ALA A 43 -1.75 -11.04 16.33
CA ALA A 43 -2.99 -10.94 17.07
C ALA A 43 -2.75 -10.72 18.57
N THR A 44 -1.83 -11.48 19.16
CA THR A 44 -1.44 -11.32 20.57
C THR A 44 -0.83 -9.95 20.82
N LYS A 45 0.08 -9.49 19.95
CA LYS A 45 0.72 -8.18 20.06
C LYS A 45 -0.27 -7.02 20.08
N HIS A 46 -1.35 -7.12 19.34
CA HIS A 46 -2.31 -6.04 19.13
C HIS A 46 -3.66 -6.23 19.79
N ASP A 47 -3.84 -7.31 20.54
CA ASP A 47 -5.10 -7.68 21.21
C ASP A 47 -6.26 -7.87 20.20
N ILE A 48 -5.98 -8.65 19.14
CA ILE A 48 -6.95 -8.95 18.08
C ILE A 48 -7.58 -10.31 18.35
N GLU A 49 -8.91 -10.36 18.44
CA GLU A 49 -9.66 -11.54 18.85
C GLU A 49 -9.75 -12.63 17.77
N THR A 50 -9.74 -12.24 16.48
CA THR A 50 -10.05 -13.18 15.41
C THR A 50 -8.90 -13.28 14.40
N ILE A 51 -8.48 -14.51 14.11
CA ILE A 51 -7.46 -14.81 13.11
C ILE A 51 -8.14 -15.62 12.01
N TYR A 52 -7.97 -15.16 10.75
CA TYR A 52 -8.39 -15.88 9.56
C TYR A 52 -7.18 -16.45 8.83
N LEU A 53 -7.28 -17.70 8.41
CA LEU A 53 -6.29 -18.36 7.56
C LEU A 53 -6.73 -18.41 6.09
N SER A 54 -7.98 -18.06 5.83
CA SER A 54 -8.58 -17.91 4.50
C SER A 54 -9.04 -16.46 4.29
N LEU A 55 -8.77 -15.93 3.10
CA LEU A 55 -9.28 -14.62 2.69
C LEU A 55 -10.79 -14.67 2.47
N GLU A 56 -11.30 -15.81 2.03
CA GLU A 56 -12.71 -16.07 1.83
C GLU A 56 -13.46 -15.92 3.16
N GLU A 57 -13.00 -16.60 4.21
CA GLU A 57 -13.59 -16.50 5.54
C GLU A 57 -13.60 -15.07 6.08
N MET A 58 -12.51 -14.32 5.86
CA MET A 58 -12.48 -12.92 6.28
C MET A 58 -13.45 -12.07 5.44
N ALA A 59 -13.53 -12.29 4.13
CA ALA A 59 -14.41 -11.54 3.25
C ALA A 59 -15.89 -11.74 3.61
N GLU A 60 -16.31 -12.96 3.91
CA GLU A 60 -17.68 -13.31 4.29
C GLU A 60 -18.05 -12.93 5.74
N SER A 61 -17.06 -12.60 6.54
CA SER A 61 -17.25 -12.35 7.97
C SER A 61 -18.09 -11.10 8.26
N GLN A 62 -19.03 -11.24 9.17
CA GLN A 62 -19.81 -10.12 9.72
C GLN A 62 -19.04 -9.35 10.83
N LYS A 63 -17.83 -9.76 11.19
CA LYS A 63 -16.98 -9.09 12.18
C LYS A 63 -16.10 -7.99 11.58
N VAL A 64 -16.08 -7.87 10.25
CA VAL A 64 -15.21 -6.94 9.49
C VAL A 64 -16.08 -6.06 8.59
N ASP A 65 -15.93 -4.75 8.70
CA ASP A 65 -16.59 -3.75 7.84
C ASP A 65 -15.63 -3.20 6.78
N ALA A 66 -14.35 -3.10 7.12
CA ALA A 66 -13.30 -2.58 6.27
C ALA A 66 -12.01 -3.39 6.44
N VAL A 67 -11.16 -3.39 5.43
CA VAL A 67 -9.85 -4.03 5.51
C VAL A 67 -8.72 -3.04 5.21
N TYR A 68 -7.59 -3.25 5.87
CA TYR A 68 -6.31 -2.64 5.52
C TYR A 68 -5.41 -3.71 4.90
N ILE A 69 -5.01 -3.49 3.65
CA ILE A 69 -4.19 -4.42 2.89
C ILE A 69 -2.75 -3.92 2.86
N ALA A 70 -1.83 -4.71 3.39
CA ALA A 70 -0.40 -4.45 3.45
C ALA A 70 0.42 -5.72 3.12
N SER A 71 -0.08 -6.47 2.17
CA SER A 71 0.57 -7.62 1.54
C SER A 71 1.59 -7.16 0.48
N PRO A 72 2.31 -8.05 -0.22
CA PRO A 72 3.11 -7.68 -1.38
C PRO A 72 2.26 -7.06 -2.50
N ASN A 73 2.81 -6.05 -3.20
CA ASN A 73 2.08 -5.23 -4.19
C ASN A 73 1.30 -6.04 -5.22
N GLY A 74 1.89 -7.09 -5.79
CA GLY A 74 1.23 -7.94 -6.78
C GLY A 74 0.00 -8.70 -6.27
N LEU A 75 -0.25 -8.71 -4.96
CA LEU A 75 -1.44 -9.33 -4.36
C LEU A 75 -2.56 -8.33 -4.04
N HIS A 76 -2.26 -7.04 -4.08
CA HIS A 76 -3.22 -5.99 -3.72
C HIS A 76 -4.52 -6.07 -4.53
N PRO A 77 -4.48 -6.14 -5.89
CA PRO A 77 -5.70 -6.12 -6.69
C PRO A 77 -6.64 -7.28 -6.37
N SER A 78 -6.13 -8.50 -6.38
CA SER A 78 -6.94 -9.70 -6.14
C SER A 78 -7.56 -9.73 -4.74
N GLN A 79 -6.80 -9.31 -3.74
CA GLN A 79 -7.28 -9.24 -2.37
C GLN A 79 -8.31 -8.13 -2.15
N ALA A 80 -8.07 -6.95 -2.74
CA ALA A 80 -8.98 -5.82 -2.65
C ALA A 80 -10.32 -6.12 -3.35
N ILE A 81 -10.28 -6.67 -4.56
CA ILE A 81 -11.47 -7.06 -5.34
C ILE A 81 -12.29 -8.06 -4.52
N LYS A 82 -11.66 -9.13 -4.01
CA LYS A 82 -12.36 -10.13 -3.19
C LYS A 82 -13.06 -9.51 -1.98
N MET A 83 -12.42 -8.59 -1.27
CA MET A 83 -13.02 -7.91 -0.13
C MET A 83 -14.19 -7.03 -0.54
N MET A 84 -14.03 -6.25 -1.63
CA MET A 84 -15.06 -5.34 -2.12
C MET A 84 -16.29 -6.06 -2.66
N GLU A 85 -16.13 -7.19 -3.35
CA GLU A 85 -17.23 -8.06 -3.79
C GLU A 85 -18.06 -8.59 -2.63
N ASN A 86 -17.49 -8.67 -1.44
CA ASN A 86 -18.17 -9.04 -0.20
C ASN A 86 -18.58 -7.84 0.66
N GLY A 87 -18.67 -6.65 0.05
CA GLY A 87 -19.17 -5.44 0.70
C GLY A 87 -18.23 -4.82 1.72
N LYS A 88 -16.91 -5.14 1.70
CA LYS A 88 -15.93 -4.53 2.60
C LYS A 88 -15.30 -3.31 1.98
N HIS A 89 -15.17 -2.23 2.75
CA HIS A 89 -14.35 -1.08 2.38
C HIS A 89 -12.88 -1.45 2.42
N VAL A 90 -12.06 -0.85 1.56
CA VAL A 90 -10.64 -1.18 1.42
C VAL A 90 -9.77 0.06 1.55
N ILE A 91 -8.79 0.00 2.45
CA ILE A 91 -7.59 0.85 2.43
C ILE A 91 -6.43 -0.06 2.01
N CYS A 92 -5.80 0.24 0.89
CA CYS A 92 -4.71 -0.56 0.32
C CYS A 92 -3.40 0.20 0.38
N GLU A 93 -2.32 -0.45 0.80
CA GLU A 93 -0.98 0.14 0.76
C GLU A 93 -0.56 0.48 -0.68
N LYS A 94 0.37 1.39 -0.75
CA LYS A 94 1.06 1.78 -1.99
C LYS A 94 2.05 0.66 -2.43
N ALA A 95 2.30 0.44 -3.68
CA ALA A 95 1.51 0.89 -4.82
C ALA A 95 0.23 0.08 -4.87
N ILE A 96 -0.89 0.75 -5.03
CA ILE A 96 -2.22 0.13 -4.94
C ILE A 96 -2.43 -0.99 -5.96
N ALA A 97 -1.87 -0.84 -7.16
CA ALA A 97 -1.93 -1.83 -8.21
C ALA A 97 -0.68 -1.78 -9.09
N PRO A 98 -0.22 -2.92 -9.64
CA PRO A 98 0.90 -2.98 -10.57
C PRO A 98 0.62 -2.34 -11.93
N THR A 99 -0.62 -2.37 -12.40
CA THR A 99 -1.01 -1.88 -13.73
C THR A 99 -2.29 -1.04 -13.67
N VAL A 100 -2.44 -0.16 -14.66
CA VAL A 100 -3.67 0.64 -14.84
C VAL A 100 -4.89 -0.26 -15.01
N LYS A 101 -4.77 -1.37 -15.74
CA LYS A 101 -5.87 -2.32 -15.94
C LYS A 101 -6.38 -2.89 -14.63
N GLU A 102 -5.48 -3.31 -13.75
CA GLU A 102 -5.85 -3.83 -12.43
C GLU A 102 -6.46 -2.75 -11.55
N LEU A 103 -5.93 -1.53 -11.60
CA LEU A 103 -6.51 -0.40 -10.88
C LEU A 103 -7.93 -0.08 -11.37
N ASP A 104 -8.16 -0.05 -12.68
CA ASP A 104 -9.49 0.18 -13.25
C ASP A 104 -10.49 -0.88 -12.82
N GLU A 105 -10.07 -2.15 -12.75
CA GLU A 105 -10.88 -3.25 -12.24
C GLU A 105 -11.23 -3.07 -10.75
N MET A 106 -10.26 -2.68 -9.92
CA MET A 106 -10.49 -2.36 -8.51
C MET A 106 -11.49 -1.20 -8.34
N ILE A 107 -11.32 -0.12 -9.11
CA ILE A 107 -12.23 1.05 -9.08
C ILE A 107 -13.64 0.66 -9.51
N LYS A 108 -13.76 -0.14 -10.59
CA LYS A 108 -15.03 -0.65 -11.06
C LYS A 108 -15.72 -1.47 -9.99
N THR A 109 -15.03 -2.44 -9.39
CA THR A 109 -15.55 -3.29 -8.33
C THR A 109 -16.02 -2.49 -7.11
N ALA A 110 -15.24 -1.47 -6.71
CA ALA A 110 -15.63 -0.60 -5.61
C ALA A 110 -16.95 0.14 -5.88
N ARG A 111 -17.12 0.66 -7.11
CA ARG A 111 -18.36 1.35 -7.53
C ARG A 111 -19.56 0.42 -7.59
N GLU A 112 -19.40 -0.75 -8.20
CA GLU A 112 -20.46 -1.75 -8.36
C GLU A 112 -20.98 -2.27 -7.01
N ASN A 113 -20.11 -2.39 -6.01
CA ASN A 113 -20.46 -2.85 -4.66
C ASN A 113 -20.72 -1.72 -3.67
N ASN A 114 -20.69 -0.45 -4.11
CA ASN A 114 -20.93 0.74 -3.28
C ASN A 114 -20.04 0.78 -2.03
N VAL A 115 -18.76 0.46 -2.18
CA VAL A 115 -17.74 0.47 -1.12
C VAL A 115 -16.64 1.49 -1.41
N VAL A 116 -15.89 1.87 -0.38
CA VAL A 116 -14.75 2.78 -0.51
C VAL A 116 -13.50 1.98 -0.85
N LEU A 117 -12.77 2.43 -1.86
CA LEU A 117 -11.40 2.04 -2.16
C LEU A 117 -10.49 3.25 -1.96
N MET A 118 -9.43 3.09 -1.19
CA MET A 118 -8.48 4.17 -0.88
C MET A 118 -7.05 3.65 -0.88
N GLU A 119 -6.15 4.37 -1.54
CA GLU A 119 -4.71 4.12 -1.45
C GLU A 119 -4.12 4.81 -0.22
N ALA A 120 -3.25 4.10 0.52
CA ALA A 120 -2.57 4.62 1.70
C ALA A 120 -1.33 5.47 1.33
N MET A 121 -1.52 6.48 0.47
CA MET A 121 -0.47 7.42 0.06
C MET A 121 -0.30 8.52 1.12
N ARG A 122 0.32 8.18 2.23
CA ARG A 122 0.48 9.05 3.41
C ARG A 122 1.12 10.43 3.16
N PRO A 123 2.12 10.60 2.27
CA PRO A 123 2.75 11.90 2.08
C PRO A 123 1.79 13.02 1.70
N THR A 124 0.72 12.71 0.95
CA THR A 124 -0.28 13.71 0.53
C THR A 124 -1.18 14.21 1.67
N LEU A 125 -1.24 13.46 2.76
CA LEU A 125 -1.96 13.82 3.98
C LEU A 125 -1.08 14.65 4.95
N ASN A 126 0.21 14.81 4.64
CA ASN A 126 1.11 15.62 5.45
C ASN A 126 0.74 17.12 5.32
N PRO A 127 0.64 17.87 6.42
CA PRO A 127 0.36 19.30 6.38
C PRO A 127 1.33 20.09 5.48
N ASN A 128 2.60 19.71 5.45
CA ASN A 128 3.60 20.37 4.60
C ASN A 128 3.30 20.20 3.11
N PHE A 129 2.73 19.09 2.69
CA PHE A 129 2.30 18.89 1.30
C PHE A 129 1.29 19.96 0.88
N ARG A 130 0.28 20.21 1.71
CA ARG A 130 -0.72 21.24 1.48
C ARG A 130 -0.10 22.63 1.48
N ILE A 131 0.77 22.94 2.44
CA ILE A 131 1.46 24.23 2.52
C ILE A 131 2.26 24.50 1.24
N ILE A 132 3.01 23.52 0.74
CA ILE A 132 3.76 23.65 -0.52
C ILE A 132 2.80 23.95 -1.67
N LYS A 133 1.73 23.17 -1.81
CA LYS A 133 0.76 23.32 -2.89
C LYS A 133 0.09 24.70 -2.89
N GLU A 134 -0.32 25.18 -1.73
CA GLU A 134 -0.98 26.49 -1.54
C GLU A 134 -0.02 27.68 -1.76
N ASN A 135 1.28 27.46 -1.76
CA ASN A 135 2.29 28.53 -1.91
C ASN A 135 3.11 28.47 -3.21
N LEU A 136 2.84 27.49 -4.08
CA LEU A 136 3.58 27.34 -5.34
C LEU A 136 3.57 28.60 -6.21
N GLU A 137 2.42 29.26 -6.30
CA GLU A 137 2.28 30.50 -7.11
C GLU A 137 3.15 31.65 -6.62
N LYS A 138 3.54 31.65 -5.33
CA LYS A 138 4.38 32.72 -4.75
C LYS A 138 5.83 32.73 -5.25
N ILE A 139 6.29 31.60 -5.79
CA ILE A 139 7.64 31.51 -6.36
C ILE A 139 7.67 31.81 -7.87
N GLY A 140 6.51 32.19 -8.44
CA GLY A 140 6.35 32.44 -9.86
C GLY A 140 6.29 31.17 -10.71
N PRO A 141 6.42 31.28 -12.02
CA PRO A 141 6.31 30.14 -12.93
C PRO A 141 7.38 29.07 -12.65
N VAL A 142 6.97 27.88 -12.26
CA VAL A 142 7.88 26.75 -12.05
C VAL A 142 8.41 26.28 -13.40
N ARG A 143 9.74 26.22 -13.56
CA ARG A 143 10.43 25.81 -14.79
C ARG A 143 11.06 24.43 -14.68
N GLY A 144 11.23 23.93 -13.49
CA GLY A 144 11.81 22.62 -13.24
C GLY A 144 11.60 22.19 -11.81
N ILE A 145 11.62 20.89 -11.60
CA ILE A 145 11.55 20.24 -10.30
C ILE A 145 12.51 19.06 -10.30
N THR A 146 13.14 18.82 -9.17
CA THR A 146 13.83 17.56 -8.87
C THR A 146 13.18 16.97 -7.64
N ALA A 147 12.62 15.78 -7.77
CA ALA A 147 12.07 15.03 -6.66
C ALA A 147 12.81 13.69 -6.55
N SER A 148 13.36 13.39 -5.39
CA SER A 148 14.15 12.18 -5.17
C SER A 148 13.79 11.51 -3.85
N TYR A 149 13.84 10.18 -3.84
CA TYR A 149 13.77 9.38 -2.63
C TYR A 149 14.78 8.24 -2.74
N CYS A 150 15.92 8.41 -2.07
CA CYS A 150 17.02 7.47 -2.13
C CYS A 150 17.21 6.82 -0.76
N GLN A 151 17.14 5.50 -0.71
CA GLN A 151 17.33 4.73 0.51
C GLN A 151 18.00 3.40 0.22
N TYR A 152 19.05 3.07 0.97
CA TYR A 152 19.58 1.71 0.96
C TYR A 152 18.58 0.77 1.62
N SER A 153 18.07 -0.19 0.87
CA SER A 153 17.11 -1.16 1.41
C SER A 153 17.77 -2.07 2.44
N SER A 154 17.17 -2.17 3.63
CA SER A 154 17.61 -3.14 4.66
C SER A 154 17.55 -4.60 4.20
N ARG A 155 16.82 -4.88 3.11
CA ARG A 155 16.69 -6.23 2.53
C ARG A 155 17.65 -6.48 1.38
N TYR A 156 18.42 -5.48 0.95
CA TYR A 156 19.36 -5.63 -0.16
C TYR A 156 20.53 -6.53 0.22
N ASP A 157 20.96 -6.54 1.47
CA ASP A 157 21.98 -7.44 1.95
C ASP A 157 21.56 -8.92 1.91
N ASN A 158 20.26 -9.20 2.11
CA ASN A 158 19.72 -10.55 1.92
C ASN A 158 19.75 -10.95 0.45
N LEU A 159 19.38 -10.04 -0.46
CA LEU A 159 19.48 -10.30 -1.90
C LEU A 159 20.93 -10.60 -2.33
N LYS A 160 21.92 -9.86 -1.81
CA LYS A 160 23.35 -10.15 -2.07
C LYS A 160 23.80 -11.52 -1.59
N LYS A 161 23.14 -12.06 -0.57
CA LYS A 161 23.37 -13.43 -0.05
C LYS A 161 22.55 -14.50 -0.79
N GLY A 162 21.79 -14.13 -1.83
CA GLY A 162 20.93 -15.04 -2.57
C GLY A 162 19.53 -15.24 -1.96
N GLU A 163 19.17 -14.50 -0.92
CA GLU A 163 17.87 -14.58 -0.28
C GLU A 163 16.90 -13.59 -0.94
N LEU A 164 16.03 -14.10 -1.80
CA LEU A 164 15.02 -13.29 -2.48
C LEU A 164 13.89 -12.88 -1.53
N THR A 165 13.68 -11.59 -1.35
CA THR A 165 12.57 -11.02 -0.58
C THR A 165 11.52 -10.42 -1.52
N ASN A 166 10.27 -10.32 -1.09
CA ASN A 166 9.16 -9.83 -1.91
C ASN A 166 9.43 -8.47 -2.57
N ILE A 167 10.19 -7.60 -1.89
CA ILE A 167 10.50 -6.25 -2.40
C ILE A 167 11.44 -6.27 -3.62
N PHE A 168 12.17 -7.35 -3.82
CA PHE A 168 13.05 -7.59 -4.97
C PHE A 168 12.57 -8.73 -5.87
N ASP A 169 11.34 -9.21 -5.68
CA ASP A 169 10.74 -10.26 -6.49
C ASP A 169 9.78 -9.67 -7.53
N PRO A 170 10.11 -9.75 -8.83
CA PRO A 170 9.23 -9.25 -9.89
C PRO A 170 7.82 -9.88 -9.89
N LYS A 171 7.68 -11.11 -9.37
CA LYS A 171 6.38 -11.80 -9.26
C LYS A 171 5.41 -11.09 -8.31
N PHE A 172 5.93 -10.31 -7.39
CA PHE A 172 5.15 -9.50 -6.46
C PHE A 172 5.16 -8.02 -6.80
N SER A 173 5.55 -7.66 -8.02
CA SER A 173 5.75 -6.26 -8.43
C SER A 173 6.69 -5.54 -7.46
N GLY A 174 7.78 -6.24 -7.11
CA GLY A 174 8.88 -5.68 -6.33
C GLY A 174 9.79 -4.83 -7.21
N GLY A 175 10.58 -3.98 -6.58
CA GLY A 175 11.53 -3.09 -7.22
C GLY A 175 11.48 -1.68 -6.65
N ALA A 176 12.49 -0.87 -6.95
CA ALA A 176 12.65 0.45 -6.41
C ALA A 176 11.53 1.40 -6.84
N LEU A 177 11.02 1.27 -8.06
CA LEU A 177 9.95 2.11 -8.59
C LEU A 177 8.66 1.96 -7.76
N TYR A 178 8.19 0.73 -7.55
CA TYR A 178 6.98 0.47 -6.77
C TYR A 178 7.18 0.70 -5.28
N ASP A 179 8.38 0.46 -4.74
CA ASP A 179 8.60 0.60 -3.31
C ASP A 179 8.81 2.05 -2.87
N ILE A 180 9.69 2.78 -3.53
CA ILE A 180 10.06 4.15 -3.14
C ILE A 180 9.87 5.18 -4.25
N GLY A 181 10.03 4.83 -5.52
CA GLY A 181 9.86 5.72 -6.67
C GLY A 181 8.43 6.25 -6.80
N VAL A 182 7.45 5.50 -6.33
CA VAL A 182 6.05 5.93 -6.29
C VAL A 182 5.86 7.25 -5.51
N TYR A 183 6.67 7.53 -4.48
CA TYR A 183 6.53 8.74 -3.67
C TYR A 183 6.89 10.03 -4.43
N PRO A 184 8.10 10.16 -5.04
CA PRO A 184 8.44 11.35 -5.84
C PRO A 184 7.53 11.49 -7.06
N LEU A 185 7.12 10.40 -7.72
CA LEU A 185 6.16 10.44 -8.82
C LEU A 185 4.81 10.97 -8.36
N TYR A 186 4.27 10.43 -7.28
CA TYR A 186 2.98 10.88 -6.74
C TYR A 186 3.04 12.35 -6.31
N PHE A 187 4.11 12.77 -5.65
CA PHE A 187 4.32 14.16 -5.27
C PHE A 187 4.30 15.07 -6.52
N THR A 188 5.09 14.75 -7.54
CA THR A 188 5.23 15.55 -8.75
C THR A 188 3.89 15.67 -9.50
N ILE A 189 3.21 14.53 -9.72
CA ILE A 189 1.92 14.51 -10.42
C ILE A 189 0.85 15.27 -9.65
N SER A 190 0.82 15.15 -8.32
CA SER A 190 -0.15 15.86 -7.47
C SER A 190 0.05 17.37 -7.45
N MET A 191 1.28 17.84 -7.66
CA MET A 191 1.60 19.28 -7.70
C MET A 191 1.41 19.90 -9.08
N PHE A 192 1.77 19.18 -10.15
CA PHE A 192 1.92 19.74 -11.49
C PHE A 192 1.03 19.09 -12.55
N GLY A 193 0.33 18.03 -12.21
CA GLY A 193 -0.49 17.25 -13.15
C GLY A 193 0.30 16.15 -13.88
N ILE A 194 -0.39 15.47 -14.79
CA ILE A 194 0.20 14.40 -15.59
C ILE A 194 1.11 15.02 -16.66
N PRO A 195 2.35 14.54 -16.84
CA PRO A 195 3.25 15.06 -17.86
C PRO A 195 2.77 14.71 -19.27
N GLU A 196 3.06 15.58 -20.24
CA GLU A 196 2.78 15.34 -21.67
C GLU A 196 3.71 14.26 -22.24
N GLU A 197 4.98 14.27 -21.79
CA GLU A 197 5.99 13.29 -22.19
C GLU A 197 6.75 12.78 -20.97
N TYR A 198 7.19 11.54 -21.03
CA TYR A 198 8.03 10.94 -20.00
C TYR A 198 9.08 10.02 -20.62
N MET A 199 10.21 9.91 -19.95
CA MET A 199 11.27 8.96 -20.26
C MET A 199 11.70 8.30 -18.96
N GLY A 200 11.98 7.01 -19.00
CA GLY A 200 12.41 6.23 -17.84
C GLY A 200 13.64 5.40 -18.13
N GLY A 201 14.42 5.12 -17.11
CA GLY A 201 15.53 4.18 -17.15
C GLY A 201 15.71 3.55 -15.77
N ASN A 202 16.26 2.34 -15.73
CA ASN A 202 16.50 1.65 -14.47
C ASN A 202 17.75 0.77 -14.53
N TYR A 203 18.23 0.38 -13.37
CA TYR A 203 19.25 -0.66 -13.23
C TYR A 203 18.64 -1.88 -12.56
N LEU A 204 18.72 -3.03 -13.24
CA LEU A 204 18.20 -4.28 -12.70
C LEU A 204 19.18 -4.90 -11.69
N VAL A 205 18.67 -5.39 -10.60
CA VAL A 205 19.40 -6.24 -9.66
C VAL A 205 19.38 -7.70 -10.10
N SER A 206 20.11 -8.58 -9.41
CA SER A 206 20.28 -10.00 -9.77
C SER A 206 18.96 -10.78 -9.88
N SER A 207 17.89 -10.34 -9.24
CA SER A 207 16.56 -10.96 -9.33
C SER A 207 15.76 -10.54 -10.57
N GLY A 208 16.24 -9.57 -11.35
CA GLY A 208 15.50 -8.96 -12.46
C GLY A 208 14.53 -7.84 -12.04
N ALA A 209 14.43 -7.52 -10.75
CA ALA A 209 13.71 -6.33 -10.29
C ALA A 209 14.57 -5.08 -10.51
N ASP A 210 13.92 -3.92 -10.64
CA ASP A 210 14.64 -2.64 -10.64
C ASP A 210 15.18 -2.36 -9.22
N GLY A 211 16.47 -2.06 -9.14
CA GLY A 211 17.13 -1.71 -7.89
C GLY A 211 17.41 -0.21 -7.74
N TYR A 212 17.31 0.51 -8.87
CA TYR A 212 17.49 1.94 -8.96
C TYR A 212 16.80 2.44 -10.22
N GLY A 213 16.07 3.53 -10.12
CA GLY A 213 15.40 4.18 -11.24
C GLY A 213 15.36 5.69 -11.07
#